data_738aea18ccc71f21d01d20e0d7894f77
#
_entry.id   738aea18ccc71f21d01d20e0d7894f77
#
_cell.length_a   1.000
_cell.length_b   1.000
_cell.length_c   1.000
_cell.angle_alpha   90.00
_cell.angle_beta   90.00
_cell.angle_gamma   90.00
#
_symmetry.space_group_name_H-M   'P 1'
#
loop_
_entity.id
_entity.type
_entity.pdbx_description
1 polymer ?
#
loop_
_entity_poly.entity_id
_entity_poly.type
_entity_poly.pdbx_seq_one_letter_code
_entity_poly.pdbx_strand_id
1 'polypeptide(L)'
;MSHEKGLLISFEGSEGCGKSTQIRRIADRLEEIDHRDVIVTREPGGTTIGEDIRHLLMHADTSHNMCPETELLLFAASRAQLVREVIFPAIEEGKIVLCDRFLDSTTVYQGVARQIADDPVTMINEFAVGEIVPDLTVVLDIPPEIGFERIKHRVSDMPDRMEQENICLLYTSPSPRD
;
A
#
# COMPACT_ATOMS: atom_id res chain seq x y z
N MET A 1 12.31 -31.82 -1.96
CA MET A 1 12.68 -30.61 -2.72
C MET A 1 12.47 -29.47 -1.76
N SER A 2 13.51 -28.69 -1.43
CA SER A 2 13.36 -27.49 -0.61
C SER A 2 12.61 -26.49 -1.47
N HIS A 3 11.33 -26.25 -1.16
CA HIS A 3 10.63 -25.10 -1.76
C HIS A 3 11.40 -23.85 -1.34
N GLU A 4 11.88 -23.07 -2.30
CA GLU A 4 12.36 -21.72 -2.01
C GLU A 4 11.22 -20.94 -1.38
N LYS A 5 11.50 -20.26 -0.26
CA LYS A 5 10.52 -19.41 0.41
C LYS A 5 10.07 -18.31 -0.56
N GLY A 6 8.78 -18.05 -0.62
CA GLY A 6 8.24 -16.92 -1.39
C GLY A 6 8.78 -15.58 -0.88
N LEU A 7 8.63 -14.53 -1.66
CA LEU A 7 9.12 -13.18 -1.36
C LEU A 7 7.97 -12.18 -1.37
N LEU A 8 7.98 -11.25 -0.41
CA LEU A 8 7.12 -10.07 -0.40
C LEU A 8 7.95 -8.82 -0.69
N ILE A 9 7.60 -8.11 -1.75
CA ILE A 9 8.23 -6.84 -2.13
C ILE A 9 7.15 -5.75 -2.09
N SER A 10 7.33 -4.77 -1.21
CA SER A 10 6.45 -3.60 -1.12
C SER A 10 7.00 -2.42 -1.92
N PHE A 11 6.09 -1.61 -2.47
CA PHE A 11 6.43 -0.40 -3.21
C PHE A 11 5.78 0.81 -2.54
N GLU A 12 6.60 1.77 -2.15
CA GLU A 12 6.19 2.96 -1.45
C GLU A 12 6.54 4.23 -2.26
N GLY A 13 5.93 5.33 -1.90
CA GLY A 13 6.17 6.62 -2.52
C GLY A 13 4.90 7.44 -2.71
N SER A 14 5.07 8.73 -3.04
CA SER A 14 3.98 9.67 -3.23
C SER A 14 3.02 9.28 -4.36
N GLU A 15 1.85 9.90 -4.40
CA GLU A 15 0.94 9.74 -5.54
C GLU A 15 1.58 10.27 -6.83
N GLY A 16 1.31 9.62 -7.97
CA GLY A 16 1.89 10.00 -9.25
C GLY A 16 3.37 9.66 -9.45
N CYS A 17 4.07 9.06 -8.46
CA CYS A 17 5.49 8.70 -8.59
C CYS A 17 5.75 7.54 -9.58
N GLY A 18 4.71 6.82 -9.99
CA GLY A 18 4.83 5.76 -11.01
C GLY A 18 4.89 4.35 -10.45
N LYS A 19 4.54 4.11 -9.17
CA LYS A 19 4.52 2.79 -8.53
C LYS A 19 3.89 1.71 -9.40
N SER A 20 2.63 1.87 -9.73
CA SER A 20 1.88 0.84 -10.48
C SER A 20 2.47 0.54 -11.87
N THR A 21 3.15 1.53 -12.49
CA THR A 21 3.87 1.32 -13.75
C THR A 21 5.13 0.49 -13.54
N GLN A 22 5.90 0.78 -12.49
CA GLN A 22 7.13 0.03 -12.20
C GLN A 22 6.81 -1.38 -11.72
N ILE A 23 5.81 -1.54 -10.85
CA ILE A 23 5.35 -2.85 -10.39
C ILE A 23 5.01 -3.76 -11.57
N ARG A 24 4.23 -3.26 -12.54
CA ARG A 24 3.87 -4.03 -13.73
C ARG A 24 5.09 -4.45 -14.54
N ARG A 25 6.03 -3.51 -14.80
CA ARG A 25 7.26 -3.81 -15.53
C ARG A 25 8.16 -4.81 -14.79
N ILE A 26 8.20 -4.74 -13.46
CA ILE A 26 8.97 -5.67 -12.64
C ILE A 26 8.29 -7.04 -12.64
N ALA A 27 6.96 -7.10 -12.56
CA ALA A 27 6.22 -8.36 -12.68
C ALA A 27 6.52 -9.05 -14.00
N ASP A 28 6.34 -8.34 -15.13
CA ASP A 28 6.64 -8.86 -16.47
C ASP A 28 8.09 -9.39 -16.55
N ARG A 29 9.04 -8.66 -15.97
CA ARG A 29 10.45 -9.04 -16.01
C ARG A 29 10.78 -10.23 -15.10
N LEU A 30 10.15 -10.33 -13.94
CA LEU A 30 10.32 -11.47 -13.04
C LEU A 30 9.75 -12.75 -13.65
N GLU A 31 8.60 -12.69 -14.30
CA GLU A 31 8.03 -13.83 -15.01
C GLU A 31 8.94 -14.38 -16.12
N GLU A 32 9.75 -13.50 -16.74
CA GLU A 32 10.73 -13.91 -17.76
C GLU A 32 11.99 -14.59 -17.19
N ILE A 33 12.47 -14.16 -16.01
CA ILE A 33 13.79 -14.55 -15.49
C ILE A 33 13.73 -15.47 -14.27
N ASP A 34 12.63 -15.44 -13.54
CA ASP A 34 12.39 -16.26 -12.36
C ASP A 34 11.17 -17.14 -12.64
N HIS A 35 11.30 -18.42 -12.56
CA HIS A 35 10.23 -19.37 -12.90
C HIS A 35 9.13 -19.48 -11.84
N ARG A 36 9.13 -18.60 -10.84
CA ARG A 36 8.08 -18.51 -9.81
C ARG A 36 6.92 -17.67 -10.30
N ASP A 37 5.73 -18.01 -9.85
CA ASP A 37 4.53 -17.20 -10.09
C ASP A 37 4.67 -15.82 -9.41
N VAL A 38 4.25 -14.77 -10.09
CA VAL A 38 4.24 -13.40 -9.57
C VAL A 38 2.80 -12.96 -9.31
N ILE A 39 2.53 -12.52 -8.09
CA ILE A 39 1.23 -11.95 -7.71
C ILE A 39 1.40 -10.44 -7.50
N VAL A 40 0.59 -9.66 -8.21
CA VAL A 40 0.53 -8.21 -8.01
C VAL A 40 -0.72 -7.87 -7.22
N THR A 41 -0.55 -7.15 -6.12
CA THR A 41 -1.65 -6.69 -5.26
C THR A 41 -1.42 -5.25 -4.79
N ARG A 42 -2.37 -4.69 -4.02
CA ARG A 42 -2.29 -3.32 -3.50
C ARG A 42 -3.00 -3.15 -2.18
N GLU A 43 -2.63 -2.13 -1.44
CA GLU A 43 -3.36 -1.65 -0.25
C GLU A 43 -3.89 -0.20 -0.43
N PRO A 44 -5.06 0.11 0.13
CA PRO A 44 -6.09 -0.84 0.58
C PRO A 44 -6.73 -1.55 -0.61
N GLY A 45 -7.17 -2.81 -0.41
CA GLY A 45 -7.81 -3.61 -1.48
C GLY A 45 -7.21 -5.01 -1.62
N GLY A 46 -7.26 -5.54 -2.85
CA GLY A 46 -6.65 -6.83 -3.22
C GLY A 46 -7.45 -8.07 -2.82
N THR A 47 -8.56 -7.92 -2.10
CA THR A 47 -9.53 -8.98 -1.76
C THR A 47 -10.94 -8.40 -1.88
N THR A 48 -11.96 -9.24 -1.95
CA THR A 48 -13.36 -8.75 -2.03
C THR A 48 -13.68 -7.81 -0.85
N ILE A 49 -13.40 -8.24 0.37
CA ILE A 49 -13.62 -7.43 1.58
C ILE A 49 -12.71 -6.18 1.55
N GLY A 50 -11.47 -6.33 1.12
CA GLY A 50 -10.53 -5.22 1.00
C GLY A 50 -11.00 -4.15 0.00
N GLU A 51 -11.62 -4.54 -1.12
CA GLU A 51 -12.16 -3.59 -2.10
C GLU A 51 -13.41 -2.87 -1.55
N ASP A 52 -14.27 -3.53 -0.79
CA ASP A 52 -15.40 -2.88 -0.10
C ASP A 52 -14.89 -1.84 0.91
N ILE A 53 -13.86 -2.19 1.68
CA ILE A 53 -13.21 -1.26 2.60
C ILE A 53 -12.56 -0.10 1.83
N ARG A 54 -11.88 -0.37 0.71
CA ARG A 54 -11.32 0.66 -0.16
C ARG A 54 -12.39 1.63 -0.64
N HIS A 55 -13.52 1.10 -1.11
CA HIS A 55 -14.63 1.94 -1.54
C HIS A 55 -15.11 2.86 -0.41
N LEU A 56 -15.26 2.34 0.81
CA LEU A 56 -15.64 3.12 1.98
C LEU A 56 -14.61 4.21 2.30
N LEU A 57 -13.32 3.90 2.23
CA LEU A 57 -12.23 4.83 2.53
C LEU A 57 -12.10 5.95 1.49
N MET A 58 -12.26 5.64 0.20
CA MET A 58 -11.88 6.52 -0.90
C MET A 58 -13.05 7.22 -1.57
N HIS A 59 -14.23 6.57 -1.63
CA HIS A 59 -15.32 6.99 -2.52
C HIS A 59 -16.69 7.16 -1.84
N ALA A 60 -16.87 6.65 -0.61
CA ALA A 60 -18.16 6.80 0.04
C ALA A 60 -18.41 8.27 0.47
N ASP A 61 -19.64 8.78 0.24
CA ASP A 61 -20.02 10.14 0.64
C ASP A 61 -19.82 10.40 2.14
N THR A 62 -19.93 9.33 2.96
CA THR A 62 -19.74 9.38 4.41
C THR A 62 -18.27 9.48 4.83
N SER A 63 -17.32 9.24 3.93
CA SER A 63 -15.87 9.23 4.25
C SER A 63 -15.34 10.60 4.70
N HIS A 64 -16.00 11.69 4.31
CA HIS A 64 -15.63 13.06 4.72
C HIS A 64 -15.76 13.31 6.24
N ASN A 65 -16.58 12.51 6.94
CA ASN A 65 -16.76 12.61 8.39
C ASN A 65 -16.04 11.50 9.16
N MET A 66 -15.14 10.77 8.50
CA MET A 66 -14.41 9.68 9.11
C MET A 66 -13.36 10.22 10.09
N CYS A 67 -13.38 9.77 11.34
CA CYS A 67 -12.35 10.14 12.30
C CYS A 67 -11.04 9.37 12.02
N PRO A 68 -9.88 9.92 12.40
CA PRO A 68 -8.57 9.32 12.16
C PRO A 68 -8.45 7.87 12.64
N GLU A 69 -9.02 7.54 13.79
CA GLU A 69 -8.97 6.20 14.36
C GLU A 69 -9.77 5.20 13.51
N THR A 70 -10.94 5.61 12.99
CA THR A 70 -11.73 4.77 12.08
C THR A 70 -10.99 4.54 10.78
N GLU A 71 -10.34 5.57 10.22
CA GLU A 71 -9.50 5.46 9.03
C GLU A 71 -8.37 4.44 9.24
N LEU A 72 -7.61 4.56 10.33
CA LEU A 72 -6.54 3.63 10.69
C LEU A 72 -7.04 2.19 10.80
N LEU A 73 -8.15 1.98 11.52
CA LEU A 73 -8.72 0.64 11.71
C LEU A 73 -9.21 0.03 10.41
N LEU A 74 -9.78 0.81 9.50
CA LEU A 74 -10.20 0.33 8.18
C LEU A 74 -9.00 -0.05 7.29
N PHE A 75 -7.93 0.75 7.28
CA PHE A 75 -6.70 0.36 6.59
C PHE A 75 -6.13 -0.94 7.16
N ALA A 76 -6.07 -1.07 8.48
CA ALA A 76 -5.58 -2.28 9.14
C ALA A 76 -6.48 -3.50 8.86
N ALA A 77 -7.81 -3.34 8.82
CA ALA A 77 -8.74 -4.41 8.49
C ALA A 77 -8.55 -4.91 7.05
N SER A 78 -8.42 -3.98 6.08
CA SER A 78 -8.11 -4.33 4.68
C SER A 78 -6.79 -5.10 4.58
N ARG A 79 -5.76 -4.65 5.29
CA ARG A 79 -4.43 -5.30 5.36
C ARG A 79 -4.50 -6.68 5.96
N ALA A 80 -5.17 -6.84 7.10
CA ALA A 80 -5.32 -8.13 7.76
C ALA A 80 -5.97 -9.16 6.83
N GLN A 81 -6.99 -8.77 6.08
CA GLN A 81 -7.65 -9.62 5.10
C GLN A 81 -6.68 -9.99 3.96
N LEU A 82 -6.01 -9.00 3.37
CA LEU A 82 -5.07 -9.21 2.29
C LEU A 82 -3.92 -10.15 2.68
N VAL A 83 -3.35 -9.95 3.86
CA VAL A 83 -2.26 -10.80 4.37
C VAL A 83 -2.71 -12.25 4.51
N ARG A 84 -3.89 -12.50 5.11
CA ARG A 84 -4.35 -13.87 5.38
C ARG A 84 -4.89 -14.58 4.13
N GLU A 85 -5.52 -13.85 3.23
CA GLU A 85 -6.19 -14.43 2.08
C GLU A 85 -5.26 -14.58 0.86
N VAL A 86 -4.29 -13.66 0.69
CA VAL A 86 -3.47 -13.59 -0.52
C VAL A 86 -1.98 -13.72 -0.20
N ILE A 87 -1.41 -12.83 0.65
CA ILE A 87 0.04 -12.72 0.78
C ILE A 87 0.63 -13.95 1.46
N PHE A 88 0.12 -14.33 2.64
CA PHE A 88 0.64 -15.46 3.39
C PHE A 88 0.56 -16.78 2.59
N PRO A 89 -0.58 -17.16 1.99
CA PRO A 89 -0.64 -18.37 1.16
C PRO A 89 0.34 -18.33 -0.01
N ALA A 90 0.46 -17.19 -0.69
CA ALA A 90 1.38 -17.05 -1.81
C ALA A 90 2.86 -17.26 -1.41
N ILE A 91 3.26 -16.70 -0.26
CA ILE A 91 4.62 -16.89 0.27
C ILE A 91 4.87 -18.36 0.65
N GLU A 92 3.90 -19.04 1.26
CA GLU A 92 3.99 -20.47 1.58
C GLU A 92 4.10 -21.34 0.33
N GLU A 93 3.49 -20.91 -0.76
CA GLU A 93 3.58 -21.57 -2.08
C GLU A 93 4.89 -21.23 -2.85
N GLY A 94 5.77 -20.40 -2.28
CA GLY A 94 7.03 -20.02 -2.90
C GLY A 94 6.91 -18.92 -3.97
N LYS A 95 5.78 -18.23 -4.07
CA LYS A 95 5.53 -17.18 -5.07
C LYS A 95 6.18 -15.85 -4.70
N ILE A 96 6.29 -14.96 -5.67
CA ILE A 96 6.71 -13.57 -5.46
C ILE A 96 5.47 -12.69 -5.39
N VAL A 97 5.33 -11.91 -4.33
CA VAL A 97 4.24 -10.95 -4.15
C VAL A 97 4.79 -9.54 -4.29
N LEU A 98 4.24 -8.76 -5.23
CA LEU A 98 4.51 -7.34 -5.42
C LEU A 98 3.30 -6.55 -4.91
N CYS A 99 3.49 -5.75 -3.86
CA CYS A 99 2.41 -5.01 -3.21
C CYS A 99 2.57 -3.50 -3.41
N ASP A 100 1.59 -2.85 -4.04
CA ASP A 100 1.52 -1.38 -4.15
C ASP A 100 1.02 -0.82 -2.81
N ARG A 101 1.92 -0.33 -2.00
CA ARG A 101 1.81 0.08 -0.61
C ARG A 101 1.67 -1.09 0.37
N PHE A 102 2.19 -0.89 1.57
CA PHE A 102 2.08 -1.80 2.69
C PHE A 102 2.16 -1.03 4.02
N LEU A 103 2.87 -1.54 5.03
CA LEU A 103 2.95 -1.01 6.40
C LEU A 103 3.39 0.46 6.47
N ASP A 104 4.40 0.83 5.69
CA ASP A 104 5.04 2.14 5.78
C ASP A 104 4.07 3.26 5.42
N SER A 105 3.18 3.03 4.44
CA SER A 105 2.12 3.99 4.11
C SER A 105 1.23 4.29 5.32
N THR A 106 0.83 3.30 6.11
CA THR A 106 -0.04 3.52 7.29
C THR A 106 0.69 4.30 8.39
N THR A 107 1.93 3.95 8.66
CA THR A 107 2.73 4.66 9.67
C THR A 107 2.84 6.15 9.34
N VAL A 108 3.03 6.48 8.06
CA VAL A 108 3.15 7.86 7.62
C VAL A 108 1.80 8.57 7.56
N TYR A 109 0.80 7.98 6.89
CA TYR A 109 -0.48 8.68 6.67
C TYR A 109 -1.35 8.75 7.91
N GLN A 110 -1.46 7.66 8.69
CA GLN A 110 -2.29 7.62 9.88
C GLN A 110 -1.52 8.01 11.14
N GLY A 111 -0.25 7.67 11.25
CA GLY A 111 0.59 8.07 12.38
C GLY A 111 0.95 9.56 12.31
N VAL A 112 1.92 9.90 11.47
CA VAL A 112 2.51 11.25 11.44
C VAL A 112 1.50 12.28 10.96
N ALA A 113 0.80 12.03 9.85
CA ALA A 113 -0.05 13.04 9.22
C ALA A 113 -1.37 13.28 9.98
N ARG A 114 -1.93 12.27 10.65
CA ARG A 114 -3.14 12.37 11.48
C ARG A 114 -2.84 12.62 12.96
N GLN A 115 -1.57 12.71 13.35
CA GLN A 115 -1.12 12.94 14.74
C GLN A 115 -1.64 11.87 15.73
N ILE A 116 -1.82 10.65 15.27
CA ILE A 116 -2.10 9.52 16.15
C ILE A 116 -0.77 9.11 16.80
N ALA A 117 -0.79 8.81 18.10
CA ALA A 117 0.39 8.34 18.81
C ALA A 117 0.97 7.07 18.16
N ASP A 118 2.31 6.95 18.14
CA ASP A 118 3.00 5.88 17.43
C ASP A 118 2.67 4.47 17.97
N ASP A 119 2.55 4.31 19.29
CA ASP A 119 2.30 3.02 19.92
C ASP A 119 1.02 2.32 19.43
N PRO A 120 -0.17 2.97 19.41
CA PRO A 120 -1.37 2.36 18.85
C PRO A 120 -1.26 2.00 17.37
N VAL A 121 -0.62 2.84 16.56
CA VAL A 121 -0.42 2.59 15.11
C VAL A 121 0.42 1.34 14.91
N THR A 122 1.54 1.25 15.63
CA THR A 122 2.44 0.10 15.59
C THR A 122 1.73 -1.18 16.01
N MET A 123 1.05 -1.18 17.16
CA MET A 123 0.33 -2.36 17.67
C MET A 123 -0.75 -2.85 16.69
N ILE A 124 -1.51 -1.93 16.10
CA ILE A 124 -2.57 -2.26 15.14
C ILE A 124 -1.96 -2.84 13.86
N ASN A 125 -0.87 -2.27 13.38
CA ASN A 125 -0.15 -2.77 12.22
C ASN A 125 0.44 -4.17 12.47
N GLU A 126 1.13 -4.38 13.58
CA GLU A 126 1.67 -5.69 13.97
C GLU A 126 0.58 -6.75 14.08
N PHE A 127 -0.55 -6.40 14.69
CA PHE A 127 -1.70 -7.30 14.76
C PHE A 127 -2.25 -7.65 13.38
N ALA A 128 -2.35 -6.68 12.48
CA ALA A 128 -2.88 -6.88 11.13
C ALA A 128 -1.99 -7.82 10.30
N VAL A 129 -0.68 -7.66 10.34
CA VAL A 129 0.24 -8.43 9.49
C VAL A 129 0.73 -9.72 10.15
N GLY A 130 0.75 -9.80 11.48
CA GLY A 130 1.37 -10.88 12.22
C GLY A 130 2.89 -10.93 11.95
N GLU A 131 3.38 -12.08 11.49
CA GLU A 131 4.80 -12.28 11.20
C GLU A 131 5.21 -11.89 9.76
N ILE A 132 4.26 -11.41 8.95
CA ILE A 132 4.52 -11.05 7.56
C ILE A 132 5.09 -9.64 7.49
N VAL A 133 6.35 -9.56 7.07
CA VAL A 133 7.06 -8.32 6.79
C VAL A 133 7.63 -8.38 5.37
N PRO A 134 7.75 -7.25 4.65
CA PRO A 134 8.39 -7.25 3.34
C PRO A 134 9.86 -7.69 3.42
N ASP A 135 10.27 -8.55 2.50
CA ASP A 135 11.68 -8.91 2.31
C ASP A 135 12.45 -7.73 1.68
N LEU A 136 11.75 -6.88 0.91
CA LEU A 136 12.28 -5.66 0.30
C LEU A 136 11.19 -4.59 0.22
N THR A 137 11.52 -3.36 0.62
CA THR A 137 10.71 -2.17 0.36
C THR A 137 11.41 -1.29 -0.69
N VAL A 138 10.72 -1.00 -1.78
CA VAL A 138 11.18 -0.12 -2.86
C VAL A 138 10.49 1.23 -2.72
N VAL A 139 11.23 2.28 -2.43
CA VAL A 139 10.69 3.65 -2.33
C VAL A 139 10.94 4.40 -3.63
N LEU A 140 9.86 4.88 -4.28
CA LEU A 140 9.94 5.73 -5.46
C LEU A 140 9.84 7.19 -5.02
N ASP A 141 10.97 7.86 -4.99
CA ASP A 141 11.08 9.26 -4.60
C ASP A 141 11.11 10.16 -5.84
N ILE A 142 10.18 11.10 -5.95
CA ILE A 142 10.14 12.14 -6.98
C ILE A 142 9.75 13.48 -6.35
N PRO A 143 10.15 14.62 -6.95
CA PRO A 143 9.62 15.91 -6.54
C PRO A 143 8.09 15.89 -6.59
N PRO A 144 7.42 16.33 -5.53
CA PRO A 144 5.97 16.25 -5.40
C PRO A 144 5.22 17.00 -6.51
N GLU A 145 5.78 18.09 -7.00
CA GLU A 145 5.22 18.88 -8.10
C GLU A 145 5.05 18.02 -9.35
N ILE A 146 6.01 17.12 -9.62
CA ILE A 146 5.95 16.19 -10.75
C ILE A 146 4.84 15.16 -10.53
N GLY A 147 4.68 14.66 -9.32
CA GLY A 147 3.59 13.75 -8.97
C GLY A 147 2.22 14.39 -9.22
N PHE A 148 2.03 15.62 -8.74
CA PHE A 148 0.78 16.37 -8.93
C PHE A 148 0.48 16.68 -10.40
N GLU A 149 1.47 17.06 -11.19
CA GLU A 149 1.25 17.29 -12.62
C GLU A 149 0.77 16.00 -13.31
N ARG A 150 1.38 14.86 -12.98
CA ARG A 150 0.98 13.57 -13.54
C ARG A 150 -0.45 13.17 -13.14
N ILE A 151 -0.86 13.42 -11.89
CA ILE A 151 -2.23 13.16 -11.43
C ILE A 151 -3.24 14.04 -12.17
N LYS A 152 -2.98 15.34 -12.30
CA LYS A 152 -3.85 16.28 -13.05
C LYS A 152 -4.08 15.90 -14.51
N HIS A 153 -3.12 15.21 -15.12
CA HIS A 153 -3.22 14.73 -16.50
C HIS A 153 -3.86 13.33 -16.63
N ARG A 154 -4.22 12.68 -15.54
CA ARG A 154 -5.05 11.48 -15.59
C ARG A 154 -6.48 11.84 -16.03
N VAL A 155 -6.84 11.46 -17.23
CA VAL A 155 -8.10 11.85 -17.91
C VAL A 155 -9.32 11.06 -17.38
N SER A 156 -9.16 10.08 -16.49
CA SER A 156 -10.20 9.06 -16.30
C SER A 156 -10.95 9.05 -14.97
N ASP A 157 -10.43 9.66 -13.89
CA ASP A 157 -11.08 9.49 -12.59
C ASP A 157 -11.17 10.80 -11.81
N MET A 158 -12.32 11.03 -11.19
CA MET A 158 -12.44 12.05 -10.15
C MET A 158 -11.41 11.71 -9.04
N PRO A 159 -10.65 12.71 -8.57
CA PRO A 159 -9.65 12.47 -7.51
C PRO A 159 -10.35 11.84 -6.30
N ASP A 160 -9.76 10.78 -5.77
CA ASP A 160 -10.27 10.15 -4.58
C ASP A 160 -10.05 11.03 -3.33
N ARG A 161 -10.64 10.64 -2.19
CA ARG A 161 -10.54 11.42 -0.95
C ARG A 161 -9.10 11.66 -0.51
N MET A 162 -8.21 10.68 -0.69
CA MET A 162 -6.81 10.80 -0.28
C MET A 162 -6.03 11.73 -1.22
N GLU A 163 -6.35 11.72 -2.52
CA GLU A 163 -5.76 12.64 -3.51
C GLU A 163 -6.24 14.10 -3.31
N GLN A 164 -7.38 14.31 -2.65
CA GLN A 164 -7.91 15.64 -2.29
C GLN A 164 -7.34 16.21 -1.01
N GLU A 165 -6.59 15.42 -0.24
CA GLU A 165 -5.97 15.85 1.00
C GLU A 165 -4.87 16.90 0.76
N ASN A 166 -4.56 17.65 1.82
CA ASN A 166 -3.62 18.75 1.76
C ASN A 166 -2.24 18.28 1.29
N ILE A 167 -1.61 19.09 0.44
CA ILE A 167 -0.26 18.84 -0.09
C ILE A 167 0.71 18.36 1.00
N CYS A 168 0.66 18.91 2.19
CA CYS A 168 1.50 18.49 3.32
C CYS A 168 1.30 17.01 3.69
N LEU A 169 0.09 16.50 3.60
CA LEU A 169 -0.23 15.10 3.93
C LEU A 169 0.33 14.14 2.87
N LEU A 170 0.27 14.55 1.61
CA LEU A 170 0.82 13.78 0.50
C LEU A 170 2.37 13.80 0.45
N TYR A 171 2.98 14.76 1.16
CA TYR A 171 4.44 14.91 1.27
C TYR A 171 5.09 14.09 2.39
N THR A 172 4.32 13.55 3.32
CA THR A 172 4.84 12.73 4.43
C THR A 172 5.13 11.29 4.00
N SER A 173 5.53 11.06 2.75
CA SER A 173 6.05 9.75 2.35
C SER A 173 7.38 9.50 3.06
N PRO A 174 7.64 8.30 3.60
CA PRO A 174 8.90 8.00 4.26
C PRO A 174 10.05 8.26 3.28
N SER A 175 10.89 9.23 3.63
CA SER A 175 12.13 9.46 2.92
C SER A 175 13.21 8.62 3.60
N PRO A 176 14.03 7.87 2.86
CA PRO A 176 15.16 7.14 3.45
C PRO A 176 16.26 8.07 3.99
N ARG A 177 16.00 9.37 4.07
CA ARG A 177 16.97 10.40 4.47
C ARG A 177 16.74 11.00 5.87
N ASP A 178 15.70 10.56 6.59
CA ASP A 178 15.40 11.04 7.94
C ASP A 178 15.75 10.00 8.99
#